data_d7c387a729649b84f6ce86ca67774bee
#
_entry.id   d7c387a729649b84f6ce86ca67774bee
#
_cell.length_a   1.000
_cell.length_b   1.000
_cell.length_c   1.000
_cell.angle_alpha   90.00
_cell.angle_beta   90.00
_cell.angle_gamma   90.00
#
_symmetry.space_group_name_H-M   'P 1'
#
loop_
_entity.id
_entity.type
_entity.pdbx_description
1 polymer ?
#
loop_
_entity_poly.entity_id
_entity_poly.type
_entity_poly.pdbx_seq_one_letter_code
_entity_poly.pdbx_strand_id
1 'polypeptide(L)' 'MTQSLADMRREYTRDGLSEANAPSDPFSLFRQWFDDAVKTERLPVEPNAMTLATVDADGYPHCRILLVKGLDG' A
#
# COMPACT_ATOMS: atom_id res chain seq x y z
N MET A 1 5.35 -5.31 -31.34
CA MET A 1 6.12 -6.25 -30.55
C MET A 1 5.46 -6.48 -29.19
N THR A 2 5.35 -7.69 -28.78
CA THR A 2 4.68 -8.04 -27.55
C THR A 2 5.71 -8.38 -26.48
N GLN A 3 5.62 -7.73 -25.34
CA GLN A 3 6.48 -8.02 -24.20
C GLN A 3 5.85 -9.14 -23.38
N SER A 4 6.66 -10.11 -22.94
CA SER A 4 6.15 -11.18 -22.11
C SER A 4 5.82 -10.63 -20.72
N LEU A 5 4.86 -11.25 -20.04
CA LEU A 5 4.48 -10.82 -18.69
C LEU A 5 5.66 -10.93 -17.72
N ALA A 6 6.52 -11.93 -17.91
CA ALA A 6 7.67 -12.11 -17.04
C ALA A 6 8.68 -10.97 -17.17
N ASP A 7 8.69 -10.29 -18.32
CA ASP A 7 9.61 -9.19 -18.58
C ASP A 7 9.05 -7.84 -18.16
N MET A 8 7.77 -7.78 -17.81
CA MET A 8 7.12 -6.55 -17.39
C MET A 8 7.43 -6.29 -15.93
N ARG A 9 8.51 -5.60 -15.70
CA ARG A 9 8.98 -5.32 -14.34
C ARG A 9 9.54 -3.92 -14.27
N ARG A 10 9.43 -3.34 -13.10
CA ARG A 10 9.95 -2.03 -12.81
C ARG A 10 10.94 -2.14 -11.66
N GLU A 11 12.03 -1.42 -11.78
CA GLU A 11 13.01 -1.36 -10.71
C GLU A 11 12.57 -0.34 -9.68
N TYR A 12 12.53 -0.76 -8.43
CA TYR A 12 12.08 0.10 -7.33
C TYR A 12 13.32 0.61 -6.61
N THR A 13 13.67 1.87 -6.85
CA THR A 13 14.89 2.46 -6.36
C THR A 13 14.67 3.52 -5.27
N ARG A 14 13.46 3.60 -4.74
CA ARG A 14 13.18 4.55 -3.66
C ARG A 14 13.85 4.11 -2.37
N ASP A 15 13.93 5.06 -1.43
CA ASP A 15 14.56 4.82 -0.14
C ASP A 15 13.97 3.59 0.55
N GLY A 16 14.86 2.74 1.07
CA GLY A 16 14.43 1.61 1.86
C GLY A 16 14.11 2.02 3.29
N LEU A 17 13.60 1.08 4.05
CA LEU A 17 13.34 1.26 5.47
C LEU A 17 14.36 0.46 6.27
N SER A 18 15.11 1.14 7.14
CA SER A 18 15.99 0.46 8.07
C SER A 18 15.29 0.31 9.41
N GLU A 19 15.67 -0.72 10.16
CA GLU A 19 15.10 -0.96 11.49
C GLU A 19 15.37 0.21 12.42
N ALA A 20 16.51 0.88 12.27
CA ALA A 20 16.86 2.02 13.10
C ALA A 20 15.92 3.21 12.89
N ASN A 21 15.34 3.32 11.71
CA ASN A 21 14.45 4.42 11.37
C ASN A 21 12.97 4.08 11.52
N ALA A 22 12.66 2.83 11.81
CA ALA A 22 11.28 2.41 12.00
C ALA A 22 10.83 2.72 13.43
N PRO A 23 9.70 3.41 13.62
CA PRO A 23 9.15 3.60 14.95
C PRO A 23 8.69 2.27 15.53
N SER A 24 8.62 2.20 16.87
CA SER A 24 8.18 0.98 17.55
C SER A 24 6.68 0.73 17.39
N ASP A 25 5.91 1.76 17.11
CA ASP A 25 4.47 1.66 16.93
C ASP A 25 4.13 1.55 15.45
N PRO A 26 3.53 0.44 15.01
CA PRO A 26 3.20 0.28 13.59
C PRO A 26 2.21 1.32 13.07
N PHE A 27 1.34 1.85 13.90
CA PHE A 27 0.41 2.91 13.47
C PHE A 27 1.14 4.20 13.17
N SER A 28 2.19 4.51 13.93
CA SER A 28 3.02 5.67 13.66
C SER A 28 3.73 5.53 12.32
N LEU A 29 4.26 4.35 12.03
CA LEU A 29 4.91 4.09 10.75
C LEU A 29 3.93 4.20 9.60
N PHE A 30 2.72 3.64 9.76
CA PHE A 30 1.69 3.75 8.73
C PHE A 30 1.33 5.20 8.45
N ARG A 31 1.21 6.03 9.50
CA ARG A 31 0.89 7.44 9.32
C ARG A 31 1.99 8.17 8.56
N GLN A 32 3.25 7.86 8.84
CA GLN A 32 4.37 8.43 8.10
C GLN A 32 4.29 8.06 6.62
N TRP A 33 4.04 6.78 6.35
CA TRP A 33 3.93 6.31 4.97
C TRP A 33 2.76 6.95 4.24
N PHE A 34 1.64 7.10 4.93
CA PHE A 34 0.47 7.74 4.36
C PHE A 34 0.74 9.21 4.03
N ASP A 35 1.38 9.93 4.94
CA ASP A 35 1.74 11.32 4.71
C ASP A 35 2.70 11.45 3.53
N ASP A 36 3.66 10.54 3.41
CA ASP A 36 4.59 10.53 2.30
C ASP A 36 3.86 10.27 0.98
N ALA A 37 2.91 9.34 0.99
CA ALA A 37 2.13 9.05 -0.21
C ALA A 37 1.32 10.26 -0.66
N VAL A 38 0.74 10.98 0.28
CA VAL A 38 -0.01 12.20 -0.04
C VAL A 38 0.89 13.26 -0.66
N LYS A 39 2.11 13.41 -0.12
CA LYS A 39 3.04 14.44 -0.59
C LYS A 39 3.69 14.11 -1.91
N THR A 40 3.86 12.83 -2.21
CA THR A 40 4.60 12.40 -3.41
C THR A 40 3.70 11.90 -4.52
N GLU A 41 2.42 12.06 -4.37
CA GLU A 41 1.45 11.61 -5.37
C GLU A 41 1.74 12.25 -6.72
N ARG A 42 1.92 11.42 -7.73
CA ARG A 42 2.22 11.87 -9.09
C ARG A 42 1.18 11.42 -10.11
N LEU A 43 0.31 10.52 -9.71
CA LEU A 43 -0.70 9.95 -10.60
C LEU A 43 -2.07 10.26 -10.01
N PRO A 44 -3.11 10.18 -10.83
CA PRO A 44 -4.46 10.37 -10.32
C PRO A 44 -4.91 9.16 -9.50
N VAL A 45 -4.08 8.78 -8.53
CA VAL A 45 -4.35 7.68 -7.62
C VAL A 45 -4.64 8.26 -6.26
N GLU A 46 -5.72 7.82 -5.67
CA GLU A 46 -6.09 8.25 -4.33
C GLU A 46 -5.19 7.52 -3.32
N PRO A 47 -4.39 8.25 -2.52
CA PRO A 47 -3.49 7.60 -1.58
C PRO A 47 -4.21 6.82 -0.48
N ASN A 48 -5.47 7.12 -0.23
CA ASN A 48 -6.27 6.38 0.75
C ASN A 48 -7.01 5.18 0.16
N ALA A 49 -6.78 4.86 -1.11
CA ALA A 49 -7.31 3.63 -1.69
C ALA A 49 -6.56 2.43 -1.13
N MET A 50 -7.31 1.41 -0.75
CA MET A 50 -6.70 0.19 -0.25
C MET A 50 -7.57 -1.01 -0.57
N THR A 51 -6.97 -2.18 -0.55
CA THR A 51 -7.67 -3.43 -0.78
C THR A 51 -8.13 -4.00 0.56
N LEU A 52 -9.41 -4.32 0.66
CA LEU A 52 -9.94 -5.05 1.79
C LEU A 52 -10.09 -6.52 1.39
N ALA A 53 -9.49 -7.41 2.16
CA ALA A 53 -9.60 -8.84 1.94
C ALA A 53 -10.44 -9.45 3.05
N THR A 54 -11.39 -10.29 2.67
CA THR A 54 -12.25 -10.99 3.62
C THR A 54 -12.39 -12.44 3.21
N VAL A 55 -12.80 -13.29 4.15
CA VAL A 55 -13.07 -14.69 3.89
C VAL A 55 -14.52 -14.95 4.30
N ASP A 56 -15.30 -15.59 3.40
CA ASP A 56 -16.69 -15.87 3.70
C ASP A 56 -16.82 -17.14 4.55
N ALA A 57 -18.07 -17.49 4.87
CA ALA A 57 -18.35 -18.64 5.74
C ALA A 57 -17.90 -19.97 5.13
N ASP A 58 -17.79 -20.03 3.80
CA ASP A 58 -17.38 -21.24 3.11
C ASP A 58 -15.85 -21.31 2.89
N GLY A 59 -15.12 -20.31 3.36
CA GLY A 59 -13.68 -20.28 3.25
C GLY A 59 -13.15 -19.64 1.97
N TYR A 60 -14.00 -18.99 1.18
CA TYR A 60 -13.56 -18.34 -0.05
C TYR A 60 -13.10 -16.92 0.22
N PRO A 61 -11.93 -16.53 -0.28
CA PRO A 61 -11.44 -15.16 -0.12
C PRO A 61 -12.08 -14.22 -1.12
N HIS A 62 -12.28 -13.00 -0.68
CA HIS A 62 -12.81 -11.92 -1.51
C HIS A 62 -11.98 -10.66 -1.28
N CYS A 63 -11.76 -9.89 -2.34
CA CYS A 63 -11.03 -8.64 -2.26
C CYS A 63 -11.83 -7.53 -2.94
N ARG A 64 -11.73 -6.32 -2.41
CA ARG A 64 -12.36 -5.15 -2.99
C ARG A 64 -11.56 -3.91 -2.66
N ILE A 65 -11.66 -2.89 -3.51
CA ILE A 65 -10.99 -1.62 -3.28
C ILE A 65 -11.92 -0.70 -2.52
N LEU A 66 -11.43 -0.14 -1.44
CA LEU A 66 -12.14 0.81 -0.59
C LEU A 66 -11.27 2.02 -0.35
N LEU A 67 -11.88 3.09 0.17
CA LEU A 67 -11.14 4.27 0.59
C LEU A 67 -11.11 4.32 2.10
N VAL A 68 -9.92 4.47 2.66
CA VAL A 68 -9.75 4.63 4.10
C VAL A 68 -10.25 6.00 4.50
N LYS A 69 -11.14 6.05 5.47
CA LYS A 69 -11.74 7.31 5.95
C LYS A 69 -11.29 7.70 7.35
N GLY A 70 -10.64 6.78 8.05
CA GLY A 70 -10.13 7.06 9.38
C GLY A 70 -9.19 5.96 9.84
N LEU A 71 -8.37 6.29 10.81
CA LEU A 71 -7.41 5.34 11.38
C LEU A 71 -7.40 5.55 12.90
N ASP A 72 -7.75 4.49 13.63
CA ASP A 72 -7.69 4.46 15.10
C ASP A 72 -6.46 3.69 15.54
N GLY A 73 -5.86 4.13 16.60
CA GLY A 73 -4.71 3.41 17.10
C GLY A 73 -3.76 4.21 17.91
#